data_ad60b72a9d5fc574253c50263bab2a00
#
_entry.id   ad60b72a9d5fc574253c50263bab2a00
#
_cell.length_a   1.000
_cell.length_b   1.000
_cell.length_c   1.000
_cell.angle_alpha   90.00
_cell.angle_beta   90.00
_cell.angle_gamma   90.00
#
_symmetry.space_group_name_H-M   'P 1'
#
loop_
_entity.id
_entity.type
_entity.pdbx_description
1 polymer ?
#
loop_
_entity_poly.entity_id
_entity_poly.type
_entity_poly.pdbx_seq_one_letter_code
_entity_poly.pdbx_strand_id
1 'polypeptide(L)'
;MATDATQTEAPEAYTALIDEIKRYNAVESATEVLSWDQQVMMPEDGTPARSTQLSTLSSLSHELLVDGDVGEQLEELEDASLTPEQQAVVREVRRDYVRAARVPRDLIEEISTATTEALGAWESAREHDDFAEFAPHLETLVELKRQYAEHIDPDADPYAVLFAEYEPCLPLSTATEILDELRETLVPLIESIRGSDADLATDAFAGSFDTDSQESFSREVLETLGYDFDRGRLDTSTHPFTSGNQFDARITTRFDESDPLGALTSTIHEFGHAYYALGLPDDAFGTPLGSHRDLSVHESQSRLWENHVGRSEAFWELLLPKLQSVFPQTSDLSARDAYEAANQVYDENLIRVEADELTYHLHIIIRFQIERELIGGDLAVDDVPDRWNHLYEEYLGITPPSDALGCLQDIHWSHGNFGYFPTYSLGSVMAAQLYAAADREIDDLDSDIRAGEFDTLGAWLRENIHQHGRRYETNALVEHATGEPLSADAFTDYVTEKYGALYDL
;
A
#
# COMPACT_ATOMS: atom_id res chain seq x y z
N MET A 1 38.17 7.46 -28.38
CA MET A 1 38.66 8.39 -27.35
C MET A 1 37.49 8.51 -26.40
N ALA A 2 37.57 7.81 -25.28
CA ALA A 2 36.58 7.96 -24.20
C ALA A 2 36.89 9.32 -23.55
N THR A 3 35.91 10.21 -23.57
CA THR A 3 35.92 11.43 -22.77
C THR A 3 35.76 11.00 -21.32
N ASP A 4 36.85 11.16 -20.58
CA ASP A 4 36.91 11.08 -19.13
C ASP A 4 35.90 12.12 -18.60
N ALA A 5 34.72 11.67 -18.15
CA ALA A 5 33.81 12.51 -17.42
C ALA A 5 34.48 12.77 -16.07
N THR A 6 35.07 13.97 -15.93
CA THR A 6 35.49 14.48 -14.62
C THR A 6 34.33 14.30 -13.65
N GLN A 7 34.44 13.33 -12.75
CA GLN A 7 33.58 13.28 -11.57
C GLN A 7 33.78 14.61 -10.83
N THR A 8 32.79 15.49 -10.93
CA THR A 8 32.76 16.71 -10.14
C THR A 8 32.62 16.25 -8.69
N GLU A 9 33.60 16.57 -7.85
CA GLU A 9 33.55 16.26 -6.42
C GLU A 9 32.27 16.86 -5.85
N ALA A 10 31.53 16.06 -5.06
CA ALA A 10 30.24 16.51 -4.49
C ALA A 10 30.45 17.76 -3.63
N PRO A 11 29.57 18.76 -3.67
CA PRO A 11 29.64 19.91 -2.79
C PRO A 11 29.75 19.50 -1.31
N GLU A 12 30.51 20.26 -0.51
CA GLU A 12 30.66 19.96 0.93
C GLU A 12 29.30 19.93 1.64
N ALA A 13 28.41 20.88 1.33
CA ALA A 13 27.06 20.93 1.84
C ALA A 13 26.24 19.66 1.49
N TYR A 14 26.41 19.07 0.29
CA TYR A 14 25.75 17.82 -0.08
C TYR A 14 26.25 16.65 0.76
N THR A 15 27.56 16.56 1.01
CA THR A 15 28.12 15.48 1.84
C THR A 15 27.62 15.60 3.28
N ALA A 16 27.58 16.82 3.83
CA ALA A 16 27.02 17.07 5.16
C ALA A 16 25.53 16.72 5.24
N LEU A 17 24.74 17.11 4.22
CA LEU A 17 23.32 16.76 4.13
C LEU A 17 23.11 15.22 4.18
N ILE A 18 23.88 14.48 3.40
CA ILE A 18 23.80 13.01 3.38
C ILE A 18 24.10 12.40 4.76
N ASP A 19 25.10 12.94 5.47
CA ASP A 19 25.47 12.44 6.80
C ASP A 19 24.33 12.65 7.81
N GLU A 20 23.66 13.82 7.79
CA GLU A 20 22.51 14.09 8.65
C GLU A 20 21.29 13.23 8.27
N ILE A 21 21.00 13.07 6.98
CA ILE A 21 19.89 12.23 6.52
C ILE A 21 20.10 10.75 6.86
N LYS A 22 21.33 10.25 6.78
CA LYS A 22 21.64 8.88 7.25
C LYS A 22 21.41 8.71 8.75
N ARG A 23 21.67 9.72 9.56
CA ARG A 23 21.38 9.68 11.00
C ARG A 23 19.87 9.69 11.26
N TYR A 24 19.15 10.57 10.56
CA TYR A 24 17.67 10.62 10.60
C TYR A 24 17.07 9.26 10.25
N ASN A 25 17.43 8.69 9.10
CA ASN A 25 16.92 7.40 8.65
C ASN A 25 17.31 6.24 9.58
N ALA A 26 18.46 6.30 10.26
CA ALA A 26 18.81 5.29 11.25
C ALA A 26 17.89 5.32 12.48
N VAL A 27 17.40 6.50 12.87
CA VAL A 27 16.40 6.65 13.95
C VAL A 27 15.03 6.14 13.49
N GLU A 28 14.62 6.47 12.27
CA GLU A 28 13.37 5.96 11.68
C GLU A 28 13.37 4.43 11.56
N SER A 29 14.45 3.83 11.05
CA SER A 29 14.58 2.37 10.98
C SER A 29 14.54 1.69 12.35
N ALA A 30 15.09 2.33 13.39
CA ALA A 30 14.97 1.82 14.77
C ALA A 30 13.52 1.89 15.27
N THR A 31 12.79 2.94 14.90
CA THR A 31 11.35 3.11 15.21
C THR A 31 10.52 2.03 14.55
N GLU A 32 10.77 1.71 13.28
CA GLU A 32 10.11 0.61 12.55
C GLU A 32 10.32 -0.74 13.24
N VAL A 33 11.56 -1.08 13.62
CA VAL A 33 11.85 -2.34 14.33
C VAL A 33 11.12 -2.42 15.67
N LEU A 34 11.03 -1.30 16.42
CA LEU A 34 10.29 -1.26 17.67
C LEU A 34 8.78 -1.38 17.44
N SER A 35 8.25 -0.81 16.38
CA SER A 35 6.84 -0.92 15.99
C SER A 35 6.49 -2.36 15.58
N TRP A 36 7.37 -3.01 14.81
CA TRP A 36 7.25 -4.42 14.48
C TRP A 36 7.27 -5.29 15.76
N ASP A 37 8.25 -5.10 16.65
CA ASP A 37 8.36 -5.87 17.89
C ASP A 37 7.13 -5.67 18.80
N GLN A 38 6.54 -4.48 18.81
CA GLN A 38 5.31 -4.20 19.56
C GLN A 38 4.13 -5.06 19.09
N GLN A 39 4.00 -5.28 17.80
CA GLN A 39 2.88 -6.02 17.23
C GLN A 39 3.10 -7.55 17.25
N VAL A 40 4.36 -8.01 17.25
CA VAL A 40 4.71 -9.43 17.03
C VAL A 40 5.23 -10.12 18.29
N MET A 41 6.10 -9.45 19.06
CA MET A 41 6.88 -10.10 20.12
C MET A 41 6.65 -9.52 21.52
N MET A 42 6.30 -8.24 21.61
CA MET A 42 6.26 -7.54 22.89
C MET A 42 5.11 -8.05 23.77
N PRO A 43 5.36 -8.40 25.06
CA PRO A 43 4.27 -8.70 25.99
C PRO A 43 3.44 -7.43 26.29
N GLU A 44 2.13 -7.61 26.58
CA GLU A 44 1.19 -6.51 26.86
C GLU A 44 1.69 -5.51 27.92
N ASP A 45 2.31 -6.01 28.99
CA ASP A 45 2.90 -5.18 30.06
C ASP A 45 4.05 -4.28 29.59
N GLY A 46 4.58 -4.50 28.37
CA GLY A 46 5.64 -3.69 27.75
C GLY A 46 5.17 -2.34 27.21
N THR A 47 3.88 -2.14 27.01
CA THR A 47 3.28 -0.95 26.36
C THR A 47 3.76 0.40 26.94
N PRO A 48 3.82 0.63 28.28
CA PRO A 48 4.28 1.93 28.80
C PRO A 48 5.74 2.25 28.47
N ALA A 49 6.61 1.22 28.47
CA ALA A 49 8.02 1.40 28.08
C ALA A 49 8.15 1.68 26.59
N ARG A 50 7.41 0.95 25.75
CA ARG A 50 7.42 1.12 24.30
C ARG A 50 6.91 2.50 23.89
N SER A 51 5.82 3.00 24.47
CA SER A 51 5.32 4.36 24.23
C SER A 51 6.40 5.41 24.50
N THR A 52 7.14 5.26 25.61
CA THR A 52 8.24 6.19 25.94
C THR A 52 9.38 6.10 24.92
N GLN A 53 9.74 4.89 24.46
CA GLN A 53 10.79 4.68 23.46
C GLN A 53 10.40 5.32 22.12
N LEU A 54 9.21 5.02 21.61
CA LEU A 54 8.73 5.56 20.33
C LEU A 54 8.60 7.09 20.37
N SER A 55 8.04 7.67 21.44
CA SER A 55 7.94 9.12 21.60
C SER A 55 9.31 9.80 21.64
N THR A 56 10.30 9.17 22.29
CA THR A 56 11.67 9.71 22.35
C THR A 56 12.34 9.69 20.97
N LEU A 57 12.19 8.59 20.22
CA LEU A 57 12.74 8.49 18.87
C LEU A 57 12.05 9.45 17.91
N SER A 58 10.72 9.60 17.97
CA SER A 58 9.98 10.58 17.18
C SER A 58 10.45 12.01 17.41
N SER A 59 10.68 12.39 18.70
CA SER A 59 11.24 13.70 19.02
C SER A 59 12.65 13.89 18.45
N LEU A 60 13.49 12.85 18.55
CA LEU A 60 14.85 12.87 18.01
C LEU A 60 14.86 12.97 16.47
N SER A 61 13.98 12.25 15.80
CA SER A 61 13.81 12.35 14.33
C SER A 61 13.45 13.77 13.93
N HIS A 62 12.48 14.38 14.61
CA HIS A 62 12.10 15.77 14.33
C HIS A 62 13.27 16.74 14.55
N GLU A 63 14.02 16.60 15.66
CA GLU A 63 15.22 17.42 15.93
C GLU A 63 16.26 17.28 14.85
N LEU A 64 16.54 16.06 14.37
CA LEU A 64 17.51 15.82 13.30
C LEU A 64 17.08 16.44 11.97
N LEU A 65 15.81 16.37 11.62
CA LEU A 65 15.30 16.87 10.36
C LEU A 65 15.12 18.40 10.37
N VAL A 66 14.57 18.98 11.43
CA VAL A 66 14.09 20.37 11.44
C VAL A 66 15.00 21.31 12.22
N ASP A 67 15.48 20.90 13.41
CA ASP A 67 16.27 21.76 14.31
C ASP A 67 17.79 21.66 14.02
N GLY A 68 18.23 20.69 13.16
CA GLY A 68 19.61 20.53 12.74
C GLY A 68 20.01 21.45 11.58
N ASP A 69 21.14 21.14 10.96
CA ASP A 69 21.74 21.96 9.89
C ASP A 69 21.12 21.67 8.50
N VAL A 70 20.10 20.79 8.40
CA VAL A 70 19.48 20.37 7.13
C VAL A 70 18.96 21.57 6.34
N GLY A 71 18.28 22.52 6.99
CA GLY A 71 17.75 23.72 6.34
C GLY A 71 18.85 24.59 5.72
N GLU A 72 19.96 24.84 6.45
CA GLU A 72 21.11 25.62 5.96
C GLU A 72 21.79 24.92 4.77
N GLN A 73 21.98 23.60 4.86
CA GLN A 73 22.55 22.78 3.78
C GLN A 73 21.68 22.80 2.52
N LEU A 74 20.36 22.73 2.65
CA LEU A 74 19.42 22.83 1.54
C LEU A 74 19.44 24.21 0.88
N GLU A 75 19.64 25.31 1.63
CA GLU A 75 19.79 26.66 1.10
C GLU A 75 21.11 26.78 0.32
N GLU A 76 22.23 26.28 0.85
CA GLU A 76 23.55 26.30 0.16
C GLU A 76 23.52 25.49 -1.15
N LEU A 77 22.66 24.48 -1.25
CA LEU A 77 22.55 23.63 -2.44
C LEU A 77 21.61 24.17 -3.52
N GLU A 78 20.90 25.29 -3.29
CA GLU A 78 19.91 25.82 -4.22
C GLU A 78 20.50 26.18 -5.58
N ASP A 79 21.69 26.81 -5.59
CA ASP A 79 22.42 27.22 -6.79
C ASP A 79 23.59 26.28 -7.13
N ALA A 80 23.72 25.13 -6.47
CA ALA A 80 24.85 24.22 -6.66
C ALA A 80 24.72 23.41 -7.96
N SER A 81 25.84 23.11 -8.60
CA SER A 81 25.88 22.20 -9.75
C SER A 81 25.85 20.76 -9.25
N LEU A 82 24.66 20.12 -9.31
CA LEU A 82 24.39 18.77 -8.83
C LEU A 82 24.19 17.80 -9.99
N THR A 83 24.58 16.53 -9.80
CA THR A 83 24.20 15.44 -10.72
C THR A 83 22.69 15.15 -10.61
N PRO A 84 22.07 14.44 -11.57
CA PRO A 84 20.67 14.08 -11.50
C PRO A 84 20.29 13.30 -10.21
N GLU A 85 21.16 12.40 -9.75
CA GLU A 85 20.99 11.65 -8.51
C GLU A 85 21.05 12.57 -7.28
N GLN A 86 22.01 13.50 -7.25
CA GLN A 86 22.10 14.48 -6.15
C GLN A 86 20.90 15.43 -6.13
N GLN A 87 20.41 15.84 -7.31
CA GLN A 87 19.19 16.63 -7.43
C GLN A 87 17.97 15.89 -6.88
N ALA A 88 17.85 14.59 -7.18
CA ALA A 88 16.77 13.76 -6.65
C ALA A 88 16.83 13.70 -5.11
N VAL A 89 18.01 13.46 -4.53
CA VAL A 89 18.16 13.45 -3.06
C VAL A 89 17.76 14.80 -2.46
N VAL A 90 18.26 15.92 -3.00
CA VAL A 90 17.95 17.27 -2.49
C VAL A 90 16.45 17.57 -2.63
N ARG A 91 15.81 17.15 -3.73
CA ARG A 91 14.36 17.28 -3.94
C ARG A 91 13.57 16.58 -2.83
N GLU A 92 13.88 15.31 -2.57
CA GLU A 92 13.17 14.50 -1.57
C GLU A 92 13.38 15.06 -0.15
N VAL A 93 14.62 15.33 0.23
CA VAL A 93 14.94 15.88 1.56
C VAL A 93 14.30 17.25 1.75
N ARG A 94 14.34 18.12 0.73
CA ARG A 94 13.69 19.44 0.79
C ARG A 94 12.20 19.34 1.01
N ARG A 95 11.52 18.39 0.32
CA ARG A 95 10.11 18.17 0.51
C ARG A 95 9.79 17.77 1.96
N ASP A 96 10.51 16.77 2.48
CA ASP A 96 10.27 16.25 3.83
C ASP A 96 10.57 17.33 4.89
N TYR A 97 11.69 18.07 4.72
CA TYR A 97 12.04 19.20 5.59
C TYR A 97 10.98 20.31 5.58
N VAL A 98 10.54 20.75 4.40
CA VAL A 98 9.58 21.84 4.27
C VAL A 98 8.24 21.48 4.91
N ARG A 99 7.77 20.25 4.72
CA ARG A 99 6.52 19.79 5.39
C ARG A 99 6.68 19.80 6.90
N ALA A 100 7.75 19.23 7.42
CA ALA A 100 8.01 19.17 8.86
C ALA A 100 8.21 20.55 9.49
N ALA A 101 8.89 21.47 8.79
CA ALA A 101 9.22 22.80 9.31
C ALA A 101 8.06 23.82 9.25
N ARG A 102 7.10 23.64 8.33
CA ARG A 102 5.97 24.57 8.17
C ARG A 102 4.85 24.37 9.17
N VAL A 103 4.70 23.18 9.70
CA VAL A 103 3.60 22.86 10.62
C VAL A 103 4.01 23.20 12.05
N PRO A 104 3.26 24.06 12.78
CA PRO A 104 3.54 24.39 14.17
C PRO A 104 3.48 23.16 15.07
N ARG A 105 4.38 23.11 16.07
CA ARG A 105 4.43 21.98 17.04
C ARG A 105 3.15 21.83 17.84
N ASP A 106 2.53 22.94 18.22
CA ASP A 106 1.25 22.94 18.94
C ASP A 106 0.13 22.28 18.11
N LEU A 107 0.07 22.53 16.80
CA LEU A 107 -0.88 21.86 15.93
C LEU A 107 -0.61 20.34 15.83
N ILE A 108 0.65 19.92 15.77
CA ILE A 108 1.01 18.49 15.78
C ILE A 108 0.58 17.83 17.11
N GLU A 109 0.78 18.51 18.24
CA GLU A 109 0.35 18.02 19.55
C GLU A 109 -1.19 17.93 19.65
N GLU A 110 -1.92 18.92 19.08
CA GLU A 110 -3.39 18.89 19.02
C GLU A 110 -3.90 17.74 18.15
N ILE A 111 -3.32 17.50 16.98
CA ILE A 111 -3.67 16.39 16.11
C ILE A 111 -3.41 15.05 16.84
N SER A 112 -2.26 14.88 17.48
CA SER A 112 -1.91 13.66 18.22
C SER A 112 -2.88 13.38 19.37
N THR A 113 -3.31 14.44 20.07
CA THR A 113 -4.32 14.32 21.15
C THR A 113 -5.67 13.92 20.56
N ALA A 114 -6.11 14.62 19.50
CA ALA A 114 -7.39 14.38 18.86
C ALA A 114 -7.48 12.97 18.26
N THR A 115 -6.42 12.44 17.64
CA THR A 115 -6.39 11.07 17.12
C THR A 115 -6.49 10.02 18.21
N THR A 116 -5.84 10.25 19.38
CA THR A 116 -5.95 9.34 20.52
C THR A 116 -7.37 9.29 21.07
N GLU A 117 -8.04 10.45 21.19
CA GLU A 117 -9.42 10.54 21.65
C GLU A 117 -10.40 9.95 20.62
N ALA A 118 -10.16 10.24 19.34
CA ALA A 118 -10.98 9.77 18.23
C ALA A 118 -10.95 8.24 18.07
N LEU A 119 -9.79 7.61 18.32
CA LEU A 119 -9.67 6.15 18.27
C LEU A 119 -10.60 5.49 19.29
N GLY A 120 -10.57 5.93 20.55
CA GLY A 120 -11.45 5.38 21.59
C GLY A 120 -12.93 5.65 21.32
N ALA A 121 -13.27 6.81 20.74
CA ALA A 121 -14.64 7.13 20.34
C ALA A 121 -15.11 6.29 19.16
N TRP A 122 -14.24 6.04 18.18
CA TRP A 122 -14.52 5.18 17.03
C TRP A 122 -14.76 3.72 17.44
N GLU A 123 -13.92 3.17 18.33
CA GLU A 123 -14.11 1.83 18.89
C GLU A 123 -15.47 1.69 19.57
N SER A 124 -15.84 2.67 20.42
CA SER A 124 -17.14 2.73 21.10
C SER A 124 -18.31 2.84 20.12
N ALA A 125 -18.24 3.77 19.16
CA ALA A 125 -19.24 3.99 18.14
C ALA A 125 -19.50 2.72 17.30
N ARG A 126 -18.42 2.02 16.95
CA ARG A 126 -18.50 0.75 16.20
C ARG A 126 -19.13 -0.37 17.02
N GLU A 127 -18.81 -0.48 18.31
CA GLU A 127 -19.40 -1.47 19.23
C GLU A 127 -20.91 -1.23 19.45
N HIS A 128 -21.30 0.04 19.55
CA HIS A 128 -22.70 0.44 19.78
C HIS A 128 -23.52 0.63 18.52
N ASP A 129 -22.88 0.58 17.34
CA ASP A 129 -23.49 0.88 16.04
C ASP A 129 -24.11 2.29 16.00
N ASP A 130 -23.38 3.29 16.47
CA ASP A 130 -23.82 4.68 16.61
C ASP A 130 -22.75 5.66 16.13
N PHE A 131 -22.86 6.12 14.88
CA PHE A 131 -21.93 7.11 14.29
C PHE A 131 -21.93 8.43 15.07
N ALA A 132 -23.01 8.81 15.73
CA ALA A 132 -23.09 10.07 16.48
C ALA A 132 -22.10 10.13 17.66
N GLU A 133 -21.62 9.00 18.18
CA GLU A 133 -20.55 8.97 19.18
C GLU A 133 -19.19 9.39 18.58
N PHE A 134 -18.94 9.07 17.30
CA PHE A 134 -17.68 9.39 16.61
C PHE A 134 -17.71 10.76 15.91
N ALA A 135 -18.86 11.20 15.42
CA ALA A 135 -19.02 12.41 14.59
C ALA A 135 -18.32 13.66 15.14
N PRO A 136 -18.40 14.03 16.44
CA PRO A 136 -17.70 15.21 16.96
C PRO A 136 -16.16 15.10 16.90
N HIS A 137 -15.63 13.90 17.02
CA HIS A 137 -14.18 13.64 16.92
C HIS A 137 -13.72 13.71 15.48
N LEU A 138 -14.52 13.18 14.54
CA LEU A 138 -14.27 13.29 13.10
C LEU A 138 -14.29 14.75 12.66
N GLU A 139 -15.26 15.57 13.11
CA GLU A 139 -15.32 17.01 12.83
C GLU A 139 -14.06 17.73 13.30
N THR A 140 -13.60 17.42 14.51
CA THR A 140 -12.34 17.97 15.06
C THR A 140 -11.14 17.59 14.19
N LEU A 141 -11.01 16.32 13.78
CA LEU A 141 -9.91 15.87 12.94
C LEU A 141 -9.95 16.51 11.54
N VAL A 142 -11.12 16.64 10.92
CA VAL A 142 -11.29 17.33 9.63
C VAL A 142 -10.81 18.77 9.73
N GLU A 143 -11.20 19.49 10.80
CA GLU A 143 -10.78 20.88 10.99
C GLU A 143 -9.27 21.01 11.22
N LEU A 144 -8.67 20.16 12.06
CA LEU A 144 -7.22 20.15 12.33
C LEU A 144 -6.41 19.79 11.06
N LYS A 145 -6.90 18.85 10.25
CA LYS A 145 -6.22 18.47 8.99
C LYS A 145 -6.35 19.53 7.90
N ARG A 146 -7.42 20.31 7.89
CA ARG A 146 -7.52 21.52 7.04
C ARG A 146 -6.49 22.58 7.46
N GLN A 147 -6.34 22.84 8.77
CA GLN A 147 -5.32 23.77 9.28
C GLN A 147 -3.92 23.25 8.94
N TYR A 148 -3.67 21.95 9.10
CA TYR A 148 -2.41 21.32 8.69
C TYR A 148 -2.11 21.57 7.21
N ALA A 149 -3.09 21.37 6.33
CA ALA A 149 -2.95 21.61 4.89
C ALA A 149 -2.66 23.10 4.58
N GLU A 150 -3.35 24.02 5.25
CA GLU A 150 -3.14 25.47 5.10
C GLU A 150 -1.74 25.91 5.51
N HIS A 151 -1.14 25.29 6.54
CA HIS A 151 0.24 25.56 6.92
C HIS A 151 1.27 25.10 5.89
N ILE A 152 0.98 24.00 5.19
CA ILE A 152 1.87 23.48 4.14
C ILE A 152 1.74 24.29 2.87
N ASP A 153 0.54 24.47 2.34
CA ASP A 153 0.27 25.26 1.14
C ASP A 153 -1.13 25.91 1.19
N PRO A 154 -1.23 27.18 1.59
CA PRO A 154 -2.51 27.88 1.73
C PRO A 154 -3.22 28.16 0.40
N ASP A 155 -2.53 28.05 -0.74
CA ASP A 155 -3.07 28.34 -2.06
C ASP A 155 -3.54 27.05 -2.78
N ALA A 156 -3.21 25.88 -2.26
CA ALA A 156 -3.58 24.58 -2.84
C ALA A 156 -4.93 24.06 -2.32
N ASP A 157 -5.51 23.10 -3.06
CA ASP A 157 -6.63 22.29 -2.57
C ASP A 157 -6.19 21.54 -1.29
N PRO A 158 -6.88 21.73 -0.14
CA PRO A 158 -6.49 21.06 1.11
C PRO A 158 -6.38 19.53 0.98
N TYR A 159 -7.29 18.91 0.22
CA TYR A 159 -7.22 17.46 0.02
C TYR A 159 -6.00 17.06 -0.84
N ALA A 160 -5.61 17.86 -1.83
CA ALA A 160 -4.40 17.60 -2.60
C ALA A 160 -3.13 17.66 -1.73
N VAL A 161 -3.09 18.57 -0.73
CA VAL A 161 -1.98 18.64 0.23
C VAL A 161 -1.93 17.40 1.12
N LEU A 162 -3.10 16.89 1.57
CA LEU A 162 -3.16 15.67 2.38
C LEU A 162 -2.81 14.43 1.56
N PHE A 163 -3.32 14.31 0.33
CA PHE A 163 -2.97 13.26 -0.61
C PHE A 163 -1.46 13.19 -0.90
N ALA A 164 -0.80 14.36 -1.05
CA ALA A 164 0.63 14.45 -1.27
C ALA A 164 1.49 14.04 -0.04
N GLU A 165 0.90 13.69 1.09
CA GLU A 165 1.57 13.04 2.22
C GLU A 165 1.94 11.59 1.87
N TYR A 166 1.09 10.92 1.12
CA TYR A 166 1.21 9.52 0.70
C TYR A 166 1.73 9.38 -0.74
N GLU A 167 1.30 10.28 -1.62
CA GLU A 167 1.62 10.32 -3.06
C GLU A 167 2.26 11.66 -3.46
N PRO A 168 3.44 11.99 -2.93
CA PRO A 168 4.04 13.32 -3.09
C PRO A 168 4.41 13.68 -4.53
N CYS A 169 4.57 12.70 -5.40
CA CYS A 169 5.01 12.88 -6.78
C CYS A 169 3.93 12.56 -7.81
N LEU A 170 2.68 12.39 -7.35
CA LEU A 170 1.54 12.14 -8.22
C LEU A 170 0.49 13.26 -8.05
N PRO A 171 0.10 13.97 -9.12
CA PRO A 171 -0.97 14.96 -9.04
C PRO A 171 -2.31 14.33 -8.65
N LEU A 172 -3.08 15.00 -7.78
CA LEU A 172 -4.44 14.56 -7.42
C LEU A 172 -5.37 14.43 -8.64
N SER A 173 -5.16 15.26 -9.67
CA SER A 173 -5.91 15.16 -10.93
C SER A 173 -5.71 13.82 -11.64
N THR A 174 -4.47 13.32 -11.68
CA THR A 174 -4.17 12.00 -12.26
C THR A 174 -4.85 10.87 -11.45
N ALA A 175 -4.77 10.94 -10.12
CA ALA A 175 -5.49 9.98 -9.27
C ALA A 175 -7.01 10.04 -9.48
N THR A 176 -7.57 11.24 -9.62
CA THR A 176 -9.01 11.43 -9.89
C THR A 176 -9.42 10.82 -11.22
N GLU A 177 -8.66 11.09 -12.30
CA GLU A 177 -8.92 10.54 -13.64
C GLU A 177 -8.90 9.00 -13.62
N ILE A 178 -7.90 8.40 -12.98
CA ILE A 178 -7.78 6.94 -12.85
C ILE A 178 -8.97 6.36 -12.06
N LEU A 179 -9.33 6.93 -10.91
CA LEU A 179 -10.44 6.44 -10.09
C LEU A 179 -11.80 6.59 -10.78
N ASP A 180 -12.01 7.65 -11.56
CA ASP A 180 -13.22 7.83 -12.38
C ASP A 180 -13.30 6.77 -13.47
N GLU A 181 -12.20 6.47 -14.17
CA GLU A 181 -12.14 5.43 -15.19
C GLU A 181 -12.37 4.02 -14.61
N LEU A 182 -11.80 3.74 -13.45
CA LEU A 182 -12.07 2.49 -12.72
C LEU A 182 -13.57 2.37 -12.42
N ARG A 183 -14.21 3.41 -11.90
CA ARG A 183 -15.66 3.39 -11.60
C ARG A 183 -16.48 3.12 -12.88
N GLU A 184 -16.17 3.83 -13.97
CA GLU A 184 -16.89 3.68 -15.25
C GLU A 184 -16.76 2.29 -15.85
N THR A 185 -15.65 1.61 -15.60
CA THR A 185 -15.40 0.24 -16.08
C THR A 185 -15.99 -0.81 -15.11
N LEU A 186 -15.73 -0.66 -13.81
CA LEU A 186 -16.04 -1.73 -12.83
C LEU A 186 -17.52 -1.82 -12.49
N VAL A 187 -18.24 -0.70 -12.38
CA VAL A 187 -19.68 -0.75 -12.03
C VAL A 187 -20.46 -1.59 -13.04
N PRO A 188 -20.40 -1.35 -14.38
CA PRO A 188 -21.12 -2.19 -15.35
C PRO A 188 -20.56 -3.62 -15.48
N LEU A 189 -19.25 -3.82 -15.24
CA LEU A 189 -18.67 -5.17 -15.25
C LEU A 189 -19.23 -6.02 -14.09
N ILE A 190 -19.23 -5.50 -12.88
CA ILE A 190 -19.80 -6.18 -11.69
C ILE A 190 -21.30 -6.45 -11.87
N GLU A 191 -22.03 -5.51 -12.45
CA GLU A 191 -23.45 -5.69 -12.77
C GLU A 191 -23.66 -6.84 -13.79
N SER A 192 -22.78 -6.94 -14.80
CA SER A 192 -22.79 -8.02 -15.79
C SER A 192 -22.46 -9.37 -15.15
N ILE A 193 -21.45 -9.42 -14.26
CA ILE A 193 -21.06 -10.61 -13.49
C ILE A 193 -22.22 -11.12 -12.66
N ARG A 194 -22.91 -10.26 -11.92
CA ARG A 194 -24.11 -10.62 -11.13
C ARG A 194 -25.27 -11.15 -11.97
N GLY A 195 -25.33 -10.74 -13.23
CA GLY A 195 -26.32 -11.24 -14.21
C GLY A 195 -25.91 -12.51 -14.92
N SER A 196 -24.70 -13.01 -14.74
CA SER A 196 -24.17 -14.22 -15.36
C SER A 196 -24.76 -15.50 -14.75
N ASP A 197 -24.87 -16.55 -15.57
CA ASP A 197 -25.24 -17.91 -15.15
C ASP A 197 -23.99 -18.80 -14.90
N ALA A 198 -22.78 -18.21 -14.83
CA ALA A 198 -21.53 -18.95 -14.59
C ALA A 198 -21.55 -19.62 -13.21
N ASP A 199 -21.16 -20.90 -13.17
CA ASP A 199 -21.12 -21.72 -11.95
C ASP A 199 -19.64 -21.98 -11.58
N LEU A 200 -19.09 -21.14 -10.72
CA LEU A 200 -17.70 -21.21 -10.29
C LEU A 200 -17.53 -22.11 -9.06
N ALA A 201 -16.35 -22.71 -8.91
CA ALA A 201 -15.98 -23.54 -7.77
C ALA A 201 -15.69 -22.69 -6.50
N THR A 202 -16.62 -21.83 -6.09
CA THR A 202 -16.43 -20.85 -4.99
C THR A 202 -16.20 -21.49 -3.63
N ASP A 203 -16.61 -22.76 -3.44
CA ASP A 203 -16.47 -23.54 -2.21
C ASP A 203 -15.22 -24.47 -2.21
N ALA A 204 -14.31 -24.31 -3.18
CA ALA A 204 -13.12 -25.14 -3.32
C ALA A 204 -12.28 -25.25 -2.04
N PHE A 205 -12.21 -24.20 -1.26
CA PHE A 205 -11.47 -24.14 0.00
C PHE A 205 -12.39 -24.17 1.24
N ALA A 206 -13.63 -24.67 1.10
CA ALA A 206 -14.51 -24.86 2.24
C ALA A 206 -14.00 -25.99 3.15
N GLY A 207 -13.99 -25.76 4.47
CA GLY A 207 -13.58 -26.78 5.44
C GLY A 207 -12.74 -26.22 6.57
N SER A 208 -11.93 -27.11 7.20
CA SER A 208 -11.00 -26.72 8.25
C SER A 208 -9.57 -27.08 7.83
N PHE A 209 -8.70 -26.11 7.91
CA PHE A 209 -7.30 -26.17 7.50
C PHE A 209 -6.42 -25.82 8.70
N ASP A 210 -5.68 -26.79 9.20
CA ASP A 210 -4.81 -26.62 10.36
C ASP A 210 -3.82 -25.46 10.20
N THR A 211 -3.77 -24.55 11.16
CA THR A 211 -2.99 -23.30 11.08
C THR A 211 -1.47 -23.54 11.08
N ASP A 212 -0.96 -24.56 11.78
CA ASP A 212 0.46 -24.91 11.75
C ASP A 212 0.86 -25.42 10.35
N SER A 213 -0.07 -26.13 9.70
CA SER A 213 0.11 -26.60 8.32
C SER A 213 0.04 -25.44 7.33
N GLN A 214 -0.84 -24.44 7.55
CA GLN A 214 -0.88 -23.22 6.75
C GLN A 214 0.43 -22.42 6.87
N GLU A 215 0.99 -22.27 8.08
CA GLU A 215 2.28 -21.61 8.28
C GLU A 215 3.41 -22.33 7.54
N SER A 216 3.47 -23.65 7.66
CA SER A 216 4.48 -24.45 6.97
C SER A 216 4.38 -24.34 5.45
N PHE A 217 3.15 -24.34 4.93
CA PHE A 217 2.87 -24.18 3.51
C PHE A 217 3.22 -22.76 3.02
N SER A 218 2.86 -21.72 3.77
CA SER A 218 3.21 -20.32 3.45
C SER A 218 4.73 -20.10 3.38
N ARG A 219 5.50 -20.76 4.25
CA ARG A 219 6.98 -20.73 4.18
C ARG A 219 7.50 -21.40 2.90
N GLU A 220 6.93 -22.54 2.50
CA GLU A 220 7.30 -23.20 1.24
C GLU A 220 6.94 -22.34 0.02
N VAL A 221 5.80 -21.64 0.05
CA VAL A 221 5.41 -20.70 -1.00
C VAL A 221 6.40 -19.54 -1.08
N LEU A 222 6.74 -18.92 0.04
CA LEU A 222 7.73 -17.82 0.09
C LEU A 222 9.10 -18.25 -0.45
N GLU A 223 9.59 -19.45 -0.08
CA GLU A 223 10.82 -20.03 -0.63
C GLU A 223 10.72 -20.24 -2.14
N THR A 224 9.56 -20.71 -2.63
CA THR A 224 9.30 -20.92 -4.06
C THR A 224 9.31 -19.60 -4.82
N LEU A 225 8.77 -18.52 -4.25
CA LEU A 225 8.78 -17.18 -4.83
C LEU A 225 10.15 -16.49 -4.74
N GLY A 226 11.11 -17.05 -3.99
CA GLY A 226 12.47 -16.52 -3.86
C GLY A 226 12.69 -15.61 -2.66
N TYR A 227 11.84 -15.68 -1.61
CA TYR A 227 12.06 -14.93 -0.38
C TYR A 227 13.29 -15.45 0.38
N ASP A 228 14.19 -14.54 0.72
CA ASP A 228 15.45 -14.84 1.40
C ASP A 228 15.26 -14.81 2.94
N PHE A 229 15.05 -15.97 3.55
CA PHE A 229 14.92 -16.11 5.01
C PHE A 229 16.21 -15.78 5.79
N ASP A 230 17.35 -15.63 5.15
CA ASP A 230 18.57 -15.10 5.79
C ASP A 230 18.50 -13.58 5.95
N ARG A 231 17.61 -12.89 5.21
CA ARG A 231 17.37 -11.45 5.20
C ARG A 231 15.96 -11.07 5.68
N GLY A 232 15.24 -11.98 6.32
CA GLY A 232 13.90 -11.70 6.82
C GLY A 232 13.28 -12.89 7.56
N ARG A 233 11.99 -12.75 7.88
CA ARG A 233 11.25 -13.78 8.63
C ARG A 233 9.75 -13.68 8.35
N LEU A 234 9.03 -14.79 8.58
CA LEU A 234 7.57 -14.83 8.60
C LEU A 234 7.09 -15.01 10.04
N ASP A 235 6.21 -14.14 10.50
CA ASP A 235 5.56 -14.17 11.81
C ASP A 235 4.04 -14.00 11.66
N THR A 236 3.33 -13.95 12.80
CA THR A 236 1.89 -13.69 12.81
C THR A 236 1.57 -12.37 13.50
N SER A 237 0.54 -11.68 12.99
CA SER A 237 -0.01 -10.46 13.59
C SER A 237 -1.53 -10.40 13.38
N THR A 238 -2.20 -9.50 14.09
CA THR A 238 -3.65 -9.29 13.93
C THR A 238 -4.00 -8.81 12.52
N HIS A 239 -3.20 -7.92 11.97
CA HIS A 239 -3.28 -7.45 10.60
C HIS A 239 -1.95 -7.73 9.91
N PRO A 240 -1.93 -8.45 8.78
CA PRO A 240 -0.73 -8.67 7.99
C PRO A 240 -0.03 -7.36 7.64
N PHE A 241 1.29 -7.34 7.69
CA PHE A 241 2.12 -6.21 7.26
C PHE A 241 3.56 -6.63 7.02
N THR A 242 4.25 -5.85 6.20
CA THR A 242 5.69 -5.95 5.99
C THR A 242 6.40 -4.73 6.59
N SER A 243 7.56 -4.96 7.17
CA SER A 243 8.46 -3.92 7.69
C SER A 243 9.89 -4.27 7.35
N GLY A 244 10.70 -3.27 7.03
CA GLY A 244 12.13 -3.47 6.85
C GLY A 244 12.76 -2.71 5.69
N ASN A 245 13.94 -3.19 5.28
CA ASN A 245 14.82 -2.53 4.34
C ASN A 245 15.62 -3.56 3.51
N GLN A 246 16.63 -3.10 2.79
CA GLN A 246 17.48 -3.94 1.92
C GLN A 246 18.13 -5.14 2.63
N PHE A 247 18.29 -5.10 3.94
CA PHE A 247 19.06 -6.09 4.72
C PHE A 247 18.21 -6.94 5.66
N ASP A 248 17.01 -6.46 6.02
CA ASP A 248 16.09 -7.15 6.94
C ASP A 248 14.66 -6.72 6.57
N ALA A 249 13.93 -7.57 5.84
CA ALA A 249 12.53 -7.35 5.47
C ALA A 249 11.66 -8.46 6.07
N ARG A 250 10.77 -8.09 6.98
CA ARG A 250 9.97 -9.00 7.81
C ARG A 250 8.52 -9.00 7.37
N ILE A 251 7.98 -10.19 7.16
CA ILE A 251 6.60 -10.43 6.75
C ILE A 251 5.80 -10.89 7.96
N THR A 252 4.58 -10.41 8.11
CA THR A 252 3.60 -10.99 9.01
C THR A 252 2.36 -11.42 8.23
N THR A 253 1.68 -12.46 8.70
CA THR A 253 0.40 -12.92 8.16
C THR A 253 -0.56 -13.29 9.28
N ARG A 254 -1.78 -13.71 8.92
CA ARG A 254 -2.76 -14.24 9.87
C ARG A 254 -3.33 -15.54 9.31
N PHE A 255 -3.30 -16.59 10.13
CA PHE A 255 -3.87 -17.89 9.79
C PHE A 255 -5.23 -18.07 10.41
N ASP A 256 -6.19 -18.57 9.62
CA ASP A 256 -7.53 -18.93 10.06
C ASP A 256 -7.88 -20.32 9.50
N GLU A 257 -8.37 -21.22 10.38
CA GLU A 257 -8.75 -22.58 9.95
C GLU A 257 -9.83 -22.61 8.87
N SER A 258 -10.65 -21.59 8.78
CA SER A 258 -11.75 -21.48 7.82
C SER A 258 -11.40 -20.71 6.55
N ASP A 259 -10.24 -20.00 6.51
CA ASP A 259 -9.83 -19.17 5.39
C ASP A 259 -8.35 -19.36 5.01
N PRO A 260 -7.97 -20.51 4.44
CA PRO A 260 -6.60 -20.77 4.01
C PRO A 260 -6.20 -19.93 2.79
N LEU A 261 -7.19 -19.51 1.96
CA LEU A 261 -6.93 -18.69 0.78
C LEU A 261 -6.56 -17.27 1.18
N GLY A 262 -7.28 -16.66 2.13
CA GLY A 262 -6.94 -15.33 2.65
C GLY A 262 -5.57 -15.29 3.31
N ALA A 263 -5.18 -16.33 4.06
CA ALA A 263 -3.84 -16.44 4.63
C ALA A 263 -2.74 -16.53 3.55
N LEU A 264 -2.99 -17.30 2.48
CA LEU A 264 -2.06 -17.46 1.36
C LEU A 264 -1.90 -16.15 0.56
N THR A 265 -3.02 -15.54 0.17
CA THR A 265 -2.99 -14.29 -0.61
C THR A 265 -2.37 -13.14 0.17
N SER A 266 -2.67 -13.01 1.47
CA SER A 266 -2.00 -12.03 2.33
C SER A 266 -0.49 -12.29 2.43
N THR A 267 -0.05 -13.56 2.54
CA THR A 267 1.37 -13.90 2.58
C THR A 267 2.08 -13.51 1.28
N ILE A 268 1.46 -13.73 0.12
CA ILE A 268 2.01 -13.35 -1.19
C ILE A 268 2.01 -11.82 -1.36
N HIS A 269 0.98 -11.13 -0.87
CA HIS A 269 0.91 -9.68 -0.83
C HIS A 269 2.12 -9.10 -0.07
N GLU A 270 2.31 -9.55 1.17
CA GLU A 270 3.41 -9.08 2.01
C GLU A 270 4.79 -9.47 1.47
N PHE A 271 4.88 -10.61 0.75
CA PHE A 271 6.09 -10.95 0.01
C PHE A 271 6.44 -9.89 -1.05
N GLY A 272 5.45 -9.37 -1.78
CA GLY A 272 5.70 -8.33 -2.79
C GLY A 272 6.32 -7.07 -2.18
N HIS A 273 5.85 -6.63 -1.03
CA HIS A 273 6.44 -5.54 -0.26
C HIS A 273 7.87 -5.85 0.20
N ALA A 274 8.09 -7.05 0.76
CA ALA A 274 9.41 -7.49 1.22
C ALA A 274 10.40 -7.61 0.05
N TYR A 275 9.95 -8.14 -1.09
CA TYR A 275 10.78 -8.29 -2.28
C TYR A 275 11.23 -6.95 -2.85
N TYR A 276 10.36 -5.92 -2.79
CA TYR A 276 10.74 -4.55 -3.11
C TYR A 276 11.80 -4.01 -2.16
N ALA A 277 11.57 -4.12 -0.85
CA ALA A 277 12.52 -3.65 0.16
C ALA A 277 13.91 -4.30 -0.01
N LEU A 278 13.96 -5.63 -0.19
CA LEU A 278 15.19 -6.39 -0.42
C LEU A 278 15.85 -6.10 -1.78
N GLY A 279 15.11 -5.55 -2.72
CA GLY A 279 15.58 -5.19 -4.06
C GLY A 279 16.18 -3.79 -4.18
N LEU A 280 16.00 -2.93 -3.18
CA LEU A 280 16.55 -1.56 -3.15
C LEU A 280 18.08 -1.55 -3.16
N PRO A 281 18.75 -0.46 -3.64
CA PRO A 281 20.22 -0.40 -3.72
C PRO A 281 20.89 -0.43 -2.34
N ASP A 282 21.74 -1.43 -2.10
CA ASP A 282 22.46 -1.61 -0.82
C ASP A 282 23.41 -0.45 -0.51
N ASP A 283 24.08 0.11 -1.52
CA ASP A 283 25.05 1.20 -1.39
C ASP A 283 24.40 2.56 -1.11
N ALA A 284 23.09 2.68 -1.37
CA ALA A 284 22.31 3.89 -1.11
C ALA A 284 21.53 3.84 0.22
N PHE A 285 21.72 2.79 1.04
CA PHE A 285 21.02 2.62 2.32
C PHE A 285 21.11 3.88 3.21
N GLY A 286 19.99 4.24 3.80
CA GLY A 286 19.85 5.43 4.65
C GLY A 286 19.75 6.75 3.87
N THR A 287 19.61 6.70 2.54
CA THR A 287 19.38 7.89 1.69
C THR A 287 18.08 7.72 0.88
N PRO A 288 17.52 8.80 0.31
CA PRO A 288 16.33 8.69 -0.55
C PRO A 288 16.51 7.73 -1.73
N LEU A 289 17.72 7.58 -2.29
CA LEU A 289 17.98 6.64 -3.38
C LEU A 289 17.94 5.17 -2.93
N GLY A 290 18.08 4.89 -1.66
CA GLY A 290 17.94 3.57 -1.06
C GLY A 290 16.60 3.37 -0.33
N SER A 291 15.60 4.22 -0.58
CA SER A 291 14.26 4.14 0.00
C SER A 291 13.23 3.85 -1.09
N HIS A 292 12.16 3.14 -0.74
CA HIS A 292 11.04 2.93 -1.66
C HIS A 292 10.41 4.27 -2.10
N ARG A 293 9.82 4.27 -3.31
CA ARG A 293 9.10 5.43 -3.85
C ARG A 293 7.77 5.62 -3.08
N ASP A 294 6.82 6.37 -3.60
CA ASP A 294 5.52 6.66 -3.01
C ASP A 294 4.74 5.37 -2.67
N LEU A 295 3.69 5.48 -1.85
CA LEU A 295 2.99 4.30 -1.37
C LEU A 295 2.30 3.51 -2.48
N SER A 296 1.82 4.17 -3.55
CA SER A 296 1.26 3.48 -4.72
C SER A 296 2.30 2.59 -5.44
N VAL A 297 3.57 3.03 -5.52
CA VAL A 297 4.65 2.19 -6.07
C VAL A 297 4.92 1.01 -5.14
N HIS A 298 4.91 1.24 -3.82
CA HIS A 298 5.10 0.17 -2.83
C HIS A 298 3.97 -0.86 -2.90
N GLU A 299 2.71 -0.40 -2.97
CA GLU A 299 1.53 -1.25 -3.14
C GLU A 299 1.49 -1.95 -4.51
N SER A 300 2.05 -1.35 -5.56
CA SER A 300 2.11 -2.00 -6.87
C SER A 300 2.92 -3.29 -6.86
N GLN A 301 3.93 -3.37 -5.99
CA GLN A 301 4.75 -4.58 -5.88
C GLN A 301 3.98 -5.71 -5.18
N SER A 302 3.25 -5.42 -4.11
CA SER A 302 2.39 -6.38 -3.44
C SER A 302 1.27 -6.87 -4.35
N ARG A 303 0.57 -5.94 -5.02
CA ARG A 303 -0.54 -6.27 -5.92
C ARG A 303 -0.09 -7.04 -7.17
N LEU A 304 1.10 -6.77 -7.68
CA LEU A 304 1.65 -7.54 -8.79
C LEU A 304 1.84 -9.02 -8.40
N TRP A 305 2.47 -9.27 -7.26
CA TRP A 305 2.68 -10.64 -6.79
C TRP A 305 1.39 -11.32 -6.34
N GLU A 306 0.49 -10.60 -5.67
CA GLU A 306 -0.81 -11.14 -5.24
C GLU A 306 -1.73 -11.43 -6.42
N ASN A 307 -2.04 -10.41 -7.25
CA ASN A 307 -3.13 -10.49 -8.22
C ASN A 307 -2.68 -11.08 -9.57
N HIS A 308 -1.51 -10.65 -10.08
CA HIS A 308 -1.07 -11.09 -11.40
C HIS A 308 -0.29 -12.41 -11.37
N VAL A 309 0.43 -12.70 -10.26
CA VAL A 309 1.10 -13.99 -10.06
C VAL A 309 0.22 -14.92 -9.23
N GLY A 310 -0.04 -14.60 -7.97
CA GLY A 310 -0.68 -15.47 -6.97
C GLY A 310 -2.10 -15.90 -7.29
N ARG A 311 -2.84 -15.08 -8.05
CA ARG A 311 -4.20 -15.38 -8.53
C ARG A 311 -4.25 -15.89 -9.97
N SER A 312 -3.10 -16.11 -10.64
CA SER A 312 -3.07 -16.64 -12.02
C SER A 312 -3.35 -18.14 -12.08
N GLU A 313 -3.90 -18.62 -13.19
CA GLU A 313 -4.12 -20.06 -13.42
C GLU A 313 -2.76 -20.80 -13.49
N ALA A 314 -1.74 -20.17 -14.09
CA ALA A 314 -0.38 -20.68 -14.15
C ALA A 314 0.22 -20.95 -12.75
N PHE A 315 0.00 -20.05 -11.81
CA PHE A 315 0.47 -20.23 -10.43
C PHE A 315 -0.29 -21.35 -9.69
N TRP A 316 -1.60 -21.48 -9.92
CA TRP A 316 -2.38 -22.57 -9.34
C TRP A 316 -2.02 -23.94 -9.94
N GLU A 317 -1.61 -24.01 -11.21
CA GLU A 317 -1.06 -25.25 -11.80
C GLU A 317 0.26 -25.67 -11.10
N LEU A 318 1.11 -24.71 -10.72
CA LEU A 318 2.32 -24.96 -9.93
C LEU A 318 2.01 -25.34 -8.47
N LEU A 319 1.10 -24.59 -7.81
CA LEU A 319 0.93 -24.62 -6.37
C LEU A 319 0.04 -25.78 -5.90
N LEU A 320 -1.00 -26.13 -6.66
CA LEU A 320 -2.01 -27.10 -6.23
C LEU A 320 -1.43 -28.47 -5.84
N PRO A 321 -0.47 -29.07 -6.56
CA PRO A 321 0.12 -30.35 -6.13
C PRO A 321 0.80 -30.29 -4.75
N LYS A 322 1.41 -29.16 -4.42
CA LYS A 322 2.03 -28.92 -3.11
C LYS A 322 0.95 -28.76 -2.03
N LEU A 323 -0.06 -27.94 -2.29
CA LEU A 323 -1.21 -27.73 -1.41
C LEU A 323 -1.91 -29.08 -1.07
N GLN A 324 -2.16 -29.93 -2.07
CA GLN A 324 -2.77 -31.25 -1.91
C GLN A 324 -1.93 -32.20 -1.05
N SER A 325 -0.61 -32.06 -1.07
CA SER A 325 0.28 -32.85 -0.23
C SER A 325 0.18 -32.47 1.25
N VAL A 326 -0.12 -31.21 1.55
CA VAL A 326 -0.27 -30.67 2.92
C VAL A 326 -1.71 -30.83 3.41
N PHE A 327 -2.69 -30.61 2.52
CA PHE A 327 -4.13 -30.63 2.83
C PHE A 327 -4.86 -31.70 2.00
N PRO A 328 -4.90 -32.96 2.44
CA PRO A 328 -5.49 -34.07 1.68
C PRO A 328 -6.97 -33.88 1.30
N GLN A 329 -7.71 -33.03 2.02
CA GLN A 329 -9.11 -32.68 1.71
C GLN A 329 -9.24 -31.94 0.36
N THR A 330 -8.16 -31.40 -0.19
CA THR A 330 -8.12 -30.71 -1.49
C THR A 330 -7.78 -31.64 -2.66
N SER A 331 -7.63 -32.96 -2.41
CA SER A 331 -7.14 -33.94 -3.40
C SER A 331 -7.97 -34.03 -4.68
N ASP A 332 -9.25 -33.69 -4.62
CA ASP A 332 -10.17 -33.74 -5.75
C ASP A 332 -10.24 -32.42 -6.55
N LEU A 333 -9.59 -31.34 -6.06
CA LEU A 333 -9.57 -30.05 -6.74
C LEU A 333 -8.67 -30.08 -7.97
N SER A 334 -9.10 -29.41 -9.03
CA SER A 334 -8.26 -29.04 -10.18
C SER A 334 -7.63 -27.64 -9.97
N ALA A 335 -6.59 -27.32 -10.75
CA ALA A 335 -6.02 -25.96 -10.75
C ALA A 335 -7.06 -24.91 -11.17
N ARG A 336 -7.98 -25.30 -12.04
CA ARG A 336 -9.10 -24.45 -12.48
C ARG A 336 -10.05 -24.14 -11.31
N ASP A 337 -10.41 -25.13 -10.49
CA ASP A 337 -11.27 -24.91 -9.32
C ASP A 337 -10.62 -23.95 -8.31
N ALA A 338 -9.33 -24.10 -8.08
CA ALA A 338 -8.57 -23.21 -7.21
C ALA A 338 -8.46 -21.77 -7.78
N TYR A 339 -8.25 -21.64 -9.08
CA TYR A 339 -8.23 -20.37 -9.78
C TYR A 339 -9.60 -19.67 -9.69
N GLU A 340 -10.70 -20.39 -9.89
CA GLU A 340 -12.06 -19.87 -9.78
C GLU A 340 -12.37 -19.35 -8.37
N ALA A 341 -12.02 -20.13 -7.35
CA ALA A 341 -12.20 -19.72 -5.95
C ALA A 341 -11.36 -18.48 -5.59
N ALA A 342 -10.13 -18.39 -6.09
CA ALA A 342 -9.25 -17.25 -5.82
C ALA A 342 -9.69 -15.95 -6.52
N ASN A 343 -10.54 -16.04 -7.54
CA ASN A 343 -10.95 -14.91 -8.37
C ASN A 343 -12.47 -14.70 -8.40
N GLN A 344 -13.20 -15.27 -7.45
CA GLN A 344 -14.64 -15.03 -7.35
C GLN A 344 -14.95 -13.57 -7.03
N VAL A 345 -16.05 -13.07 -7.58
CA VAL A 345 -16.64 -11.77 -7.23
C VAL A 345 -17.82 -12.03 -6.29
N TYR A 346 -17.81 -11.38 -5.12
CA TYR A 346 -18.84 -11.64 -4.10
C TYR A 346 -20.14 -10.88 -4.40
N ASP A 347 -21.28 -11.53 -4.18
CA ASP A 347 -22.60 -10.93 -4.35
C ASP A 347 -22.89 -9.82 -3.34
N GLU A 348 -22.49 -10.06 -2.07
CA GLU A 348 -22.65 -9.10 -0.96
C GLU A 348 -21.27 -8.80 -0.38
N ASN A 349 -20.73 -7.65 -0.73
CA ASN A 349 -19.41 -7.20 -0.31
C ASN A 349 -19.52 -5.90 0.49
N LEU A 350 -19.80 -6.02 1.80
CA LEU A 350 -19.98 -4.87 2.69
C LEU A 350 -18.68 -4.30 3.20
N ILE A 351 -17.68 -5.15 3.45
CA ILE A 351 -16.45 -4.79 4.17
C ILE A 351 -15.27 -4.72 3.21
N ARG A 352 -14.62 -3.57 3.15
CA ARG A 352 -13.48 -3.31 2.25
C ARG A 352 -12.36 -4.34 2.36
N VAL A 353 -11.95 -4.70 3.59
CA VAL A 353 -10.83 -5.64 3.80
C VAL A 353 -11.16 -7.08 3.43
N GLU A 354 -12.44 -7.39 3.18
CA GLU A 354 -12.94 -8.69 2.74
C GLU A 354 -13.31 -8.66 1.24
N ALA A 355 -13.08 -7.53 0.57
CA ALA A 355 -13.50 -7.30 -0.81
C ALA A 355 -12.69 -8.12 -1.81
N ASP A 356 -13.38 -8.58 -2.87
CA ASP A 356 -12.74 -9.17 -4.04
C ASP A 356 -11.95 -8.13 -4.87
N GLU A 357 -11.19 -8.60 -5.86
CA GLU A 357 -10.30 -7.77 -6.68
C GLU A 357 -11.04 -6.61 -7.40
N LEU A 358 -12.31 -6.77 -7.77
CA LEU A 358 -13.06 -5.73 -8.48
C LEU A 358 -13.75 -4.76 -7.52
N THR A 359 -14.53 -5.28 -6.58
CA THR A 359 -15.33 -4.46 -5.66
C THR A 359 -14.46 -3.66 -4.71
N TYR A 360 -13.23 -4.12 -4.42
CA TYR A 360 -12.26 -3.39 -3.60
C TYR A 360 -12.04 -1.94 -4.08
N HIS A 361 -11.94 -1.72 -5.37
CA HIS A 361 -11.73 -0.39 -5.94
C HIS A 361 -12.94 0.53 -5.78
N LEU A 362 -14.15 -0.01 -5.82
CA LEU A 362 -15.36 0.78 -5.56
C LEU A 362 -15.42 1.23 -4.10
N HIS A 363 -14.99 0.38 -3.17
CA HIS A 363 -14.81 0.79 -1.77
C HIS A 363 -13.83 1.95 -1.61
N ILE A 364 -12.72 1.93 -2.34
CA ILE A 364 -11.74 3.03 -2.32
C ILE A 364 -12.32 4.31 -2.90
N ILE A 365 -13.01 4.24 -4.04
CA ILE A 365 -13.63 5.37 -4.71
C ILE A 365 -14.67 6.06 -3.82
N ILE A 366 -15.50 5.29 -3.10
CA ILE A 366 -16.49 5.81 -2.15
C ILE A 366 -15.79 6.64 -1.06
N ARG A 367 -14.73 6.12 -0.46
CA ARG A 367 -13.97 6.82 0.58
C ARG A 367 -13.28 8.07 0.05
N PHE A 368 -12.69 7.97 -1.12
CA PHE A 368 -12.06 9.11 -1.81
C PHE A 368 -13.04 10.27 -2.04
N GLN A 369 -14.25 9.97 -2.51
CA GLN A 369 -15.27 11.00 -2.73
C GLN A 369 -15.72 11.64 -1.42
N ILE A 370 -16.02 10.82 -0.39
CA ILE A 370 -16.43 11.33 0.92
C ILE A 370 -15.34 12.18 1.56
N GLU A 371 -14.09 11.73 1.52
CA GLU A 371 -12.96 12.50 2.07
C GLU A 371 -12.79 13.86 1.38
N ARG A 372 -12.90 13.89 0.05
CA ARG A 372 -12.83 15.14 -0.70
C ARG A 372 -13.95 16.10 -0.34
N GLU A 373 -15.18 15.59 -0.24
CA GLU A 373 -16.34 16.37 0.16
C GLU A 373 -16.21 16.87 1.61
N LEU A 374 -15.71 16.04 2.54
CA LEU A 374 -15.45 16.43 3.93
C LEU A 374 -14.37 17.50 4.01
N ILE A 375 -13.20 17.27 3.45
CA ILE A 375 -12.06 18.18 3.52
C ILE A 375 -12.34 19.46 2.73
N GLY A 376 -13.06 19.39 1.61
CA GLY A 376 -13.51 20.54 0.82
C GLY A 376 -14.60 21.39 1.51
N GLY A 377 -15.34 20.80 2.45
CA GLY A 377 -16.45 21.44 3.18
C GLY A 377 -17.79 21.37 2.46
N ASP A 378 -17.92 20.48 1.48
CA ASP A 378 -19.14 20.26 0.71
C ASP A 378 -20.07 19.22 1.39
N LEU A 379 -19.56 18.45 2.37
CA LEU A 379 -20.29 17.49 3.17
C LEU A 379 -20.13 17.80 4.66
N ALA A 380 -21.25 17.89 5.38
CA ALA A 380 -21.22 17.96 6.84
C ALA A 380 -20.97 16.57 7.44
N VAL A 381 -20.26 16.51 8.57
CA VAL A 381 -19.91 15.22 9.21
C VAL A 381 -21.16 14.41 9.59
N ASP A 382 -22.21 15.09 10.05
CA ASP A 382 -23.48 14.43 10.42
C ASP A 382 -24.18 13.75 9.22
N ASP A 383 -23.86 14.15 7.99
CA ASP A 383 -24.45 13.62 6.74
C ASP A 383 -23.63 12.45 6.15
N VAL A 384 -22.50 12.09 6.77
CA VAL A 384 -21.61 11.00 6.29
C VAL A 384 -22.32 9.65 6.16
N PRO A 385 -23.14 9.18 7.13
CA PRO A 385 -23.82 7.89 6.99
C PRO A 385 -24.77 7.85 5.79
N ASP A 386 -25.55 8.88 5.56
CA ASP A 386 -26.47 8.99 4.43
C ASP A 386 -25.72 9.04 3.10
N ARG A 387 -24.63 9.80 3.03
CA ARG A 387 -23.77 9.89 1.83
C ARG A 387 -23.10 8.56 1.53
N TRP A 388 -22.60 7.88 2.56
CA TRP A 388 -22.01 6.55 2.45
C TRP A 388 -23.01 5.53 1.88
N ASN A 389 -24.18 5.45 2.46
CA ASN A 389 -25.24 4.53 2.03
C ASN A 389 -25.68 4.80 0.59
N HIS A 390 -25.77 6.08 0.19
CA HIS A 390 -26.08 6.46 -1.18
C HIS A 390 -25.03 5.97 -2.18
N LEU A 391 -23.74 6.15 -1.88
CA LEU A 391 -22.66 5.72 -2.77
C LEU A 391 -22.53 4.17 -2.83
N TYR A 392 -22.80 3.49 -1.71
CA TYR A 392 -22.86 2.03 -1.69
C TYR A 392 -23.97 1.47 -2.57
N GLU A 393 -25.16 2.08 -2.50
CA GLU A 393 -26.28 1.69 -3.37
C GLU A 393 -25.96 1.98 -4.84
N GLU A 394 -25.36 3.14 -5.13
CA GLU A 394 -25.03 3.57 -6.50
C GLU A 394 -23.94 2.70 -7.15
N TYR A 395 -22.86 2.35 -6.41
CA TYR A 395 -21.70 1.69 -7.00
C TYR A 395 -21.66 0.18 -6.76
N LEU A 396 -22.12 -0.25 -5.58
CA LEU A 396 -22.10 -1.67 -5.19
C LEU A 396 -23.48 -2.33 -5.26
N GLY A 397 -24.57 -1.57 -5.45
CA GLY A 397 -25.93 -2.07 -5.50
C GLY A 397 -26.43 -2.65 -4.17
N ILE A 398 -25.78 -2.31 -3.05
CA ILE A 398 -26.10 -2.78 -1.69
C ILE A 398 -26.17 -1.59 -0.74
N THR A 399 -26.90 -1.74 0.36
CA THR A 399 -26.94 -0.74 1.43
C THR A 399 -26.50 -1.40 2.73
N PRO A 400 -25.47 -0.87 3.42
CA PRO A 400 -25.05 -1.37 4.71
C PRO A 400 -26.21 -1.37 5.70
N PRO A 401 -26.46 -2.45 6.45
CA PRO A 401 -27.58 -2.53 7.38
C PRO A 401 -27.35 -1.73 8.67
N SER A 402 -26.14 -1.22 8.89
CA SER A 402 -25.73 -0.49 10.09
C SER A 402 -24.51 0.38 9.83
N ASP A 403 -24.25 1.36 10.70
CA ASP A 403 -23.06 2.23 10.61
C ASP A 403 -21.75 1.46 10.85
N ALA A 404 -21.77 0.45 11.72
CA ALA A 404 -20.62 -0.42 12.00
C ALA A 404 -20.17 -1.23 10.78
N LEU A 405 -21.12 -1.64 9.93
CA LEU A 405 -20.85 -2.30 8.64
C LEU A 405 -20.78 -1.31 7.47
N GLY A 406 -21.00 -0.03 7.74
CA GLY A 406 -20.94 1.09 6.82
C GLY A 406 -19.75 2.01 7.11
N CYS A 407 -20.05 3.27 7.44
CA CYS A 407 -19.05 4.34 7.58
C CYS A 407 -18.09 4.19 8.77
N LEU A 408 -18.36 3.29 9.73
CA LEU A 408 -17.49 2.98 10.86
C LEU A 408 -16.58 1.78 10.63
N GLN A 409 -16.58 1.16 9.45
CA GLN A 409 -15.80 -0.06 9.22
C GLN A 409 -14.28 0.15 9.20
N ASP A 410 -13.80 1.34 8.85
CA ASP A 410 -12.37 1.66 8.71
C ASP A 410 -11.84 2.54 9.84
N ILE A 411 -10.67 2.19 10.35
CA ILE A 411 -9.96 2.94 11.40
C ILE A 411 -9.30 4.24 10.90
N HIS A 412 -9.11 4.40 9.59
CA HIS A 412 -8.28 5.46 8.98
C HIS A 412 -8.66 6.87 9.43
N TRP A 413 -9.95 7.17 9.48
CA TRP A 413 -10.40 8.50 9.88
C TRP A 413 -10.14 8.81 11.34
N SER A 414 -10.18 7.81 12.24
CA SER A 414 -9.82 8.02 13.65
C SER A 414 -8.34 8.36 13.85
N HIS A 415 -7.50 7.97 12.91
CA HIS A 415 -6.08 8.35 12.84
C HIS A 415 -5.83 9.64 12.05
N GLY A 416 -6.86 10.27 11.48
CA GLY A 416 -6.72 11.46 10.65
C GLY A 416 -6.03 11.20 9.30
N ASN A 417 -6.07 9.96 8.80
CA ASN A 417 -5.40 9.55 7.56
C ASN A 417 -6.26 9.88 6.32
N PHE A 418 -6.56 11.15 6.10
CA PHE A 418 -7.23 11.62 4.90
C PHE A 418 -6.24 11.70 3.73
N GLY A 419 -6.68 11.27 2.55
CA GLY A 419 -5.84 11.21 1.34
C GLY A 419 -5.10 9.89 1.15
N TYR A 420 -5.23 8.94 2.08
CA TYR A 420 -4.55 7.64 2.03
C TYR A 420 -5.20 6.64 1.07
N PHE A 421 -6.53 6.54 1.06
CA PHE A 421 -7.24 5.49 0.32
C PHE A 421 -6.94 5.38 -1.18
N PRO A 422 -6.74 6.47 -1.94
CA PRO A 422 -6.40 6.37 -3.37
C PRO A 422 -5.18 5.49 -3.66
N THR A 423 -4.19 5.47 -2.76
CA THR A 423 -2.94 4.69 -2.87
C THR A 423 -3.19 3.21 -3.21
N TYR A 424 -4.19 2.61 -2.61
CA TYR A 424 -4.53 1.20 -2.83
C TYR A 424 -4.94 0.90 -4.28
N SER A 425 -5.83 1.73 -4.86
CA SER A 425 -6.26 1.56 -6.25
C SER A 425 -5.16 1.95 -7.23
N LEU A 426 -4.42 3.01 -6.95
CA LEU A 426 -3.27 3.43 -7.76
C LEU A 426 -2.20 2.34 -7.80
N GLY A 427 -1.96 1.66 -6.67
CA GLY A 427 -1.05 0.52 -6.60
C GLY A 427 -1.49 -0.63 -7.50
N SER A 428 -2.78 -1.00 -7.49
CA SER A 428 -3.30 -2.07 -8.35
C SER A 428 -3.23 -1.71 -9.85
N VAL A 429 -3.56 -0.47 -10.19
CA VAL A 429 -3.45 0.04 -11.57
C VAL A 429 -2.00 -0.02 -12.06
N MET A 430 -1.07 0.45 -11.23
CA MET A 430 0.35 0.41 -11.54
C MET A 430 0.87 -1.03 -11.64
N ALA A 431 0.42 -1.94 -10.76
CA ALA A 431 0.77 -3.36 -10.82
C ALA A 431 0.41 -3.98 -12.17
N ALA A 432 -0.80 -3.71 -12.67
CA ALA A 432 -1.26 -4.19 -13.98
C ALA A 432 -0.40 -3.63 -15.12
N GLN A 433 -0.08 -2.33 -15.08
CA GLN A 433 0.74 -1.69 -16.10
C GLN A 433 2.18 -2.24 -16.10
N LEU A 434 2.77 -2.45 -14.91
CA LEU A 434 4.10 -3.05 -14.76
C LEU A 434 4.11 -4.51 -15.21
N TYR A 435 3.11 -5.31 -14.82
CA TYR A 435 3.01 -6.70 -15.22
C TYR A 435 2.85 -6.84 -16.73
N ALA A 436 1.99 -6.03 -17.36
CA ALA A 436 1.82 -6.01 -18.81
C ALA A 436 3.12 -5.60 -19.54
N ALA A 437 3.94 -4.71 -18.97
CA ALA A 437 5.24 -4.36 -19.51
C ALA A 437 6.24 -5.52 -19.39
N ALA A 438 6.30 -6.17 -18.22
CA ALA A 438 7.14 -7.34 -18.00
C ALA A 438 6.77 -8.49 -18.93
N ASP A 439 5.48 -8.79 -19.12
CA ASP A 439 4.99 -9.84 -20.01
C ASP A 439 5.34 -9.59 -21.48
N ARG A 440 5.39 -8.32 -21.91
CA ARG A 440 5.86 -7.98 -23.29
C ARG A 440 7.37 -8.19 -23.48
N GLU A 441 8.16 -8.11 -22.43
CA GLU A 441 9.64 -8.16 -22.49
C GLU A 441 10.21 -9.53 -22.12
N ILE A 442 9.48 -10.32 -21.32
CA ILE A 442 9.86 -11.67 -20.89
C ILE A 442 9.21 -12.70 -21.84
N ASP A 443 10.04 -13.54 -22.46
CA ASP A 443 9.52 -14.60 -23.31
C ASP A 443 8.77 -15.65 -22.47
N ASP A 444 7.45 -15.80 -22.67
CA ASP A 444 6.59 -16.84 -22.07
C ASP A 444 6.58 -16.83 -20.52
N LEU A 445 6.26 -15.65 -19.93
CA LEU A 445 6.20 -15.44 -18.47
C LEU A 445 5.26 -16.44 -17.77
N ASP A 446 4.15 -16.80 -18.38
CA ASP A 446 3.23 -17.81 -17.90
C ASP A 446 3.89 -19.19 -17.76
N SER A 447 4.78 -19.58 -18.69
CA SER A 447 5.55 -20.83 -18.59
C SER A 447 6.56 -20.79 -17.44
N ASP A 448 7.21 -19.65 -17.22
CA ASP A 448 8.14 -19.44 -16.10
C ASP A 448 7.39 -19.59 -14.77
N ILE A 449 6.20 -18.97 -14.63
CA ILE A 449 5.35 -19.09 -13.44
C ILE A 449 4.97 -20.57 -13.19
N ARG A 450 4.50 -21.30 -14.21
CA ARG A 450 4.18 -22.74 -14.10
C ARG A 450 5.37 -23.60 -13.66
N ALA A 451 6.56 -23.21 -14.08
CA ALA A 451 7.80 -23.90 -13.71
C ALA A 451 8.32 -23.51 -12.33
N GLY A 452 7.80 -22.44 -11.70
CA GLY A 452 8.32 -21.86 -10.47
C GLY A 452 9.63 -21.08 -10.68
N GLU A 453 9.87 -20.56 -11.88
CA GLU A 453 11.07 -19.81 -12.28
C GLU A 453 10.77 -18.31 -12.19
N PHE A 454 10.80 -17.72 -10.99
CA PHE A 454 10.46 -16.31 -10.73
C PHE A 454 11.65 -15.34 -10.88
N ASP A 455 12.86 -15.85 -11.07
CA ASP A 455 14.08 -15.03 -11.16
C ASP A 455 14.02 -14.00 -12.31
N THR A 456 13.39 -14.36 -13.43
CA THR A 456 13.29 -13.49 -14.60
C THR A 456 12.40 -12.27 -14.33
N LEU A 457 11.21 -12.50 -13.77
CA LEU A 457 10.30 -11.43 -13.34
C LEU A 457 10.92 -10.58 -12.23
N GLY A 458 11.53 -11.23 -11.25
CA GLY A 458 12.22 -10.55 -10.15
C GLY A 458 13.39 -9.68 -10.62
N ALA A 459 14.16 -10.14 -11.60
CA ALA A 459 15.24 -9.36 -12.20
C ALA A 459 14.69 -8.15 -12.96
N TRP A 460 13.61 -8.31 -13.73
CA TRP A 460 12.94 -7.22 -14.43
C TRP A 460 12.44 -6.14 -13.45
N LEU A 461 11.74 -6.53 -12.37
CA LEU A 461 11.26 -5.60 -11.34
C LEU A 461 12.42 -4.87 -10.66
N ARG A 462 13.51 -5.59 -10.36
CA ARG A 462 14.70 -4.99 -9.75
C ARG A 462 15.34 -3.97 -10.67
N GLU A 463 15.51 -4.27 -11.95
CA GLU A 463 16.15 -3.39 -12.93
C GLU A 463 15.30 -2.14 -13.22
N ASN A 464 13.97 -2.30 -13.37
CA ASN A 464 13.10 -1.23 -13.82
C ASN A 464 12.47 -0.41 -12.69
N ILE A 465 12.36 -0.95 -11.46
CA ILE A 465 11.72 -0.29 -10.31
C ILE A 465 12.67 -0.20 -9.12
N HIS A 466 13.13 -1.34 -8.54
CA HIS A 466 13.72 -1.37 -7.21
C HIS A 466 15.04 -0.60 -7.14
N GLN A 467 15.91 -0.75 -8.15
CA GLN A 467 17.25 -0.13 -8.21
C GLN A 467 17.22 1.40 -8.33
N HIS A 468 16.04 1.98 -8.51
CA HIS A 468 15.90 3.42 -8.67
C HIS A 468 15.60 4.17 -7.37
N GLY A 469 15.06 3.50 -6.35
CA GLY A 469 14.64 4.16 -5.11
C GLY A 469 13.77 5.39 -5.41
N ARG A 470 14.09 6.52 -4.78
CA ARG A 470 13.41 7.81 -5.03
C ARG A 470 14.11 8.68 -6.09
N ARG A 471 14.87 8.09 -7.02
CA ARG A 471 15.55 8.83 -8.09
C ARG A 471 14.58 9.56 -9.01
N TYR A 472 13.54 8.87 -9.47
CA TYR A 472 12.50 9.41 -10.33
C TYR A 472 11.27 9.80 -9.51
N GLU A 473 10.51 10.76 -10.00
CA GLU A 473 9.12 10.96 -9.59
C GLU A 473 8.25 9.82 -10.11
N THR A 474 7.11 9.55 -9.48
CA THR A 474 6.29 8.37 -9.73
C THR A 474 5.91 8.18 -11.20
N ASN A 475 5.36 9.21 -11.87
CA ASN A 475 5.05 9.13 -13.29
C ASN A 475 6.28 8.85 -14.16
N ALA A 476 7.41 9.48 -13.84
CA ALA A 476 8.65 9.27 -14.59
C ALA A 476 9.24 7.87 -14.37
N LEU A 477 9.05 7.28 -13.17
CA LEU A 477 9.43 5.90 -12.89
C LEU A 477 8.59 4.92 -13.69
N VAL A 478 7.26 5.11 -13.72
CA VAL A 478 6.34 4.27 -14.50
C VAL A 478 6.65 4.37 -15.99
N GLU A 479 6.82 5.59 -16.52
CA GLU A 479 7.17 5.80 -17.94
C GLU A 479 8.54 5.19 -18.28
N HIS A 480 9.51 5.25 -17.34
CA HIS A 480 10.82 4.59 -17.52
C HIS A 480 10.68 3.06 -17.62
N ALA A 481 9.86 2.45 -16.76
CA ALA A 481 9.67 1.01 -16.69
C ALA A 481 8.79 0.45 -17.81
N THR A 482 7.78 1.20 -18.25
CA THR A 482 6.73 0.68 -19.14
C THR A 482 6.75 1.29 -20.55
N GLY A 483 7.40 2.46 -20.71
CA GLY A 483 7.38 3.27 -21.91
C GLY A 483 6.16 4.18 -22.06
N GLU A 484 5.25 4.17 -21.09
CA GLU A 484 3.98 4.92 -21.09
C GLU A 484 3.72 5.58 -19.73
N PRO A 485 3.04 6.74 -19.66
CA PRO A 485 2.66 7.34 -18.41
C PRO A 485 1.67 6.44 -17.64
N LEU A 486 1.51 6.66 -16.34
CA LEU A 486 0.53 5.94 -15.52
C LEU A 486 -0.89 6.17 -16.05
N SER A 487 -1.62 5.09 -16.36
CA SER A 487 -3.02 5.09 -16.80
C SER A 487 -3.77 3.87 -16.27
N ALA A 488 -5.10 3.91 -16.29
CA ALA A 488 -5.94 2.79 -15.89
C ALA A 488 -6.08 1.72 -16.98
N ASP A 489 -5.66 2.01 -18.23
CA ASP A 489 -5.89 1.15 -19.40
C ASP A 489 -5.48 -0.31 -19.18
N ALA A 490 -4.25 -0.54 -18.70
CA ALA A 490 -3.74 -1.90 -18.50
C ALA A 490 -4.56 -2.69 -17.46
N PHE A 491 -5.03 -2.02 -16.40
CA PHE A 491 -5.86 -2.64 -15.37
C PHE A 491 -7.27 -2.93 -15.90
N THR A 492 -7.89 -1.96 -16.58
CA THR A 492 -9.26 -2.11 -17.12
C THR A 492 -9.33 -3.18 -18.19
N ASP A 493 -8.31 -3.28 -19.06
CA ASP A 493 -8.16 -4.36 -20.05
C ASP A 493 -8.01 -5.72 -19.35
N TYR A 494 -7.10 -5.82 -18.39
CA TYR A 494 -6.84 -7.03 -17.61
C TYR A 494 -8.10 -7.57 -16.91
N VAL A 495 -8.81 -6.73 -16.15
CA VAL A 495 -10.01 -7.19 -15.43
C VAL A 495 -11.15 -7.53 -16.38
N THR A 496 -11.31 -6.78 -17.47
CA THR A 496 -12.34 -7.06 -18.49
C THR A 496 -12.09 -8.39 -19.16
N GLU A 497 -10.86 -8.70 -19.57
CA GLU A 497 -10.50 -9.97 -20.19
C GLU A 497 -10.63 -11.14 -19.20
N LYS A 498 -10.02 -11.02 -18.02
CA LYS A 498 -10.01 -12.07 -16.99
C LYS A 498 -11.42 -12.42 -16.53
N TYR A 499 -12.18 -11.43 -16.11
CA TYR A 499 -13.53 -11.66 -15.57
C TYR A 499 -14.57 -11.91 -16.67
N GLY A 500 -14.37 -11.36 -17.87
CA GLY A 500 -15.16 -11.71 -19.05
C GLY A 500 -15.05 -13.19 -19.39
N ALA A 501 -13.81 -13.74 -19.36
CA ALA A 501 -13.57 -15.17 -19.58
C ALA A 501 -14.04 -16.06 -18.42
N LEU A 502 -13.92 -15.57 -17.16
CA LEU A 502 -14.28 -16.32 -15.96
C LEU A 502 -15.80 -16.49 -15.82
N TYR A 503 -16.57 -15.45 -16.21
CA TYR A 503 -18.03 -15.39 -16.05
C TYR A 503 -18.82 -15.54 -17.36
N ASP A 504 -18.16 -15.91 -18.48
CA ASP A 504 -18.79 -16.12 -19.81
C ASP A 504 -19.56 -14.88 -20.33
N LEU A 505 -18.98 -13.65 -20.18
CA LEU A 505 -19.60 -12.36 -20.52
C LEU A 505 -19.38 -11.97 -21.98
#